data_12109bb36e4cd97b901a62e198a5eacb
#
_entry.id   12109bb36e4cd97b901a62e198a5eacb
#
_cell.length_a   1.000
_cell.length_b   1.000
_cell.length_c   1.000
_cell.angle_alpha   90.00
_cell.angle_beta   90.00
_cell.angle_gamma   90.00
#
_symmetry.space_group_name_H-M   'P 1'
#
loop_
_entity.id
_entity.type
_entity.pdbx_description
1 polymer ?
#
loop_
_entity_poly.entity_id
_entity_poly.type
_entity_poly.pdbx_seq_one_letter_code
_entity_poly.pdbx_strand_id
1 'polypeptide(L)'
;MGHMELMKKYLLTLLACLTLGLAPYYPEPHIVGKLRWIAGGANGMGLIDWWDTLQHGAPWAFLLFFLLNDTRKWLFRRNGA
;
A
#
# COMPACT_ATOMS: atom_id res chain seq x y z
N MET A 1 17.95 12.49 -0.59
CA MET A 1 17.81 11.26 -1.41
C MET A 1 18.00 11.59 -2.87
N GLY A 2 18.85 10.82 -3.57
CA GLY A 2 19.09 11.04 -4.98
C GLY A 2 17.90 10.69 -5.85
N HIS A 3 17.87 11.28 -7.05
CA HIS A 3 16.78 11.07 -8.01
C HIS A 3 16.59 9.59 -8.37
N MET A 4 17.69 8.86 -8.59
CA MET A 4 17.64 7.44 -8.92
C MET A 4 17.11 6.59 -7.76
N GLU A 5 17.49 6.93 -6.54
CA GLU A 5 17.00 6.21 -5.35
C GLU A 5 15.51 6.43 -5.14
N LEU A 6 15.04 7.65 -5.40
CA LEU A 6 13.62 7.97 -5.34
C LEU A 6 12.84 7.14 -6.36
N MET A 7 13.33 7.08 -7.60
CA MET A 7 12.70 6.29 -8.65
C MET A 7 12.66 4.80 -8.31
N LYS A 8 13.77 4.26 -7.79
CA LYS A 8 13.83 2.85 -7.40
C LYS A 8 12.85 2.53 -6.28
N LYS A 9 12.74 3.40 -5.29
CA LYS A 9 11.82 3.22 -4.18
C LYS A 9 10.39 3.07 -4.67
N TYR A 10 9.94 3.98 -5.53
CA TYR A 10 8.58 3.94 -6.07
C TYR A 10 8.38 2.79 -7.04
N LEU A 11 9.37 2.51 -7.88
CA LEU A 11 9.27 1.39 -8.81
C LEU A 11 9.10 0.06 -8.07
N LEU A 12 9.94 -0.19 -7.07
CA LEU A 12 9.87 -1.43 -6.29
C LEU A 12 8.56 -1.52 -5.51
N THR A 13 8.11 -0.41 -4.94
CA THR A 13 6.84 -0.39 -4.21
C THR A 13 5.66 -0.63 -5.13
N LEU A 14 5.65 -0.02 -6.31
CA LEU A 14 4.60 -0.25 -7.31
C LEU A 14 4.59 -1.69 -7.79
N LEU A 15 5.76 -2.28 -8.03
CA LEU A 15 5.84 -3.69 -8.40
C LEU A 15 5.27 -4.58 -7.30
N ALA A 16 5.57 -4.28 -6.04
CA ALA A 16 5.01 -5.02 -4.92
C ALA A 16 3.49 -4.84 -4.84
N CYS A 17 2.98 -3.64 -5.09
CA CYS A 17 1.53 -3.39 -5.10
C CYS A 17 0.84 -4.17 -6.20
N LEU A 18 1.42 -4.21 -7.40
CA LEU A 18 0.82 -4.89 -8.55
C LEU A 18 0.93 -6.41 -8.46
N THR A 19 1.90 -6.92 -7.71
CA THR A 19 2.06 -8.37 -7.51
C THR A 19 1.39 -8.83 -6.23
N LEU A 20 2.08 -8.71 -5.09
CA LEU A 20 1.54 -9.17 -3.80
C LEU A 20 0.28 -8.39 -3.39
N GLY A 21 0.25 -7.08 -3.63
CA GLY A 21 -0.86 -6.23 -3.21
C GLY A 21 -2.18 -6.51 -3.93
N LEU A 22 -2.12 -7.13 -5.12
CA LEU A 22 -3.32 -7.46 -5.90
C LEU A 22 -3.51 -8.95 -6.13
N ALA A 23 -2.56 -9.78 -5.73
CA ALA A 23 -2.69 -11.23 -5.91
C ALA A 23 -3.73 -11.81 -4.95
N PRO A 24 -4.41 -12.90 -5.33
CA PRO A 24 -4.55 -13.37 -6.70
C PRO A 24 -5.46 -12.43 -7.51
N TYR A 25 -5.28 -12.40 -8.82
CA TYR A 25 -6.05 -11.48 -9.67
C TYR A 25 -7.44 -12.02 -9.99
N TYR A 26 -7.66 -13.30 -9.84
CA TYR A 26 -8.92 -13.93 -10.19
C TYR A 26 -9.45 -14.75 -9.02
N PRO A 27 -10.75 -14.63 -8.70
CA PRO A 27 -11.78 -13.80 -9.33
C PRO A 27 -11.65 -12.30 -9.02
N GLU A 28 -10.96 -11.94 -7.94
CA GLU A 28 -10.65 -10.54 -7.59
C GLU A 28 -9.43 -10.50 -6.68
N PRO A 29 -8.70 -9.37 -6.62
CA PRO A 29 -7.59 -9.24 -5.67
C PRO A 29 -8.07 -9.45 -4.24
N HIS A 30 -7.29 -10.19 -3.45
CA HIS A 30 -7.64 -10.46 -2.05
C HIS A 30 -7.83 -9.19 -1.24
N ILE A 31 -7.01 -8.16 -1.53
CA ILE A 31 -7.13 -6.90 -0.78
C ILE A 31 -8.51 -6.26 -0.98
N VAL A 32 -9.09 -6.36 -2.17
CA VAL A 32 -10.42 -5.82 -2.45
C VAL A 32 -11.47 -6.52 -1.61
N GLY A 33 -11.44 -7.86 -1.58
CA GLY A 33 -12.37 -8.65 -0.77
C GLY A 33 -12.22 -8.39 0.71
N LYS A 34 -10.98 -8.27 1.19
CA LYS A 34 -10.70 -8.01 2.61
C LYS A 34 -11.17 -6.62 3.02
N LEU A 35 -10.94 -5.61 2.20
CA LEU A 35 -11.42 -4.25 2.49
C LEU A 35 -12.94 -4.19 2.52
N ARG A 36 -13.60 -4.89 1.60
CA ARG A 36 -15.06 -4.99 1.59
C ARG A 36 -15.57 -5.65 2.86
N TRP A 37 -14.91 -6.71 3.30
CA TRP A 37 -15.26 -7.43 4.53
C TRP A 37 -15.10 -6.54 5.75
N ILE A 38 -13.98 -5.82 5.84
CA ILE A 38 -13.71 -4.87 6.94
C ILE A 38 -14.75 -3.75 6.95
N ALA A 39 -15.06 -3.19 5.78
CA ALA A 39 -16.07 -2.13 5.65
C ALA A 39 -17.45 -2.61 6.10
N GLY A 40 -17.74 -3.91 5.96
CA GLY A 40 -18.98 -4.53 6.44
C GLY A 40 -18.95 -4.92 7.90
N GLY A 41 -17.91 -4.55 8.66
CA GLY A 41 -17.81 -4.83 10.10
C GLY A 41 -16.86 -5.96 10.47
N ALA A 42 -16.13 -6.51 9.52
CA ALA A 42 -15.16 -7.60 9.72
C ALA A 42 -15.75 -8.82 10.45
N ASN A 43 -17.02 -9.09 10.23
CA ASN A 43 -17.71 -10.19 10.89
C ASN A 43 -17.11 -11.54 10.50
N GLY A 44 -16.68 -12.33 11.49
CA GLY A 44 -16.13 -13.65 11.26
C GLY A 44 -14.69 -13.67 10.82
N MET A 45 -14.00 -12.53 10.77
CA MET A 45 -12.58 -12.49 10.42
C MET A 45 -11.74 -13.09 11.55
N GLY A 46 -11.00 -14.15 11.22
CA GLY A 46 -10.07 -14.77 12.13
C GLY A 46 -8.66 -14.17 11.99
N LEU A 47 -7.74 -14.69 12.79
CA LEU A 47 -6.35 -14.23 12.79
C LEU A 47 -5.69 -14.36 11.42
N ILE A 48 -5.98 -15.48 10.70
CA ILE A 48 -5.42 -15.72 9.37
C ILE A 48 -5.94 -14.68 8.37
N ASP A 49 -7.20 -14.27 8.49
CA ASP A 49 -7.79 -13.25 7.61
C ASP A 49 -7.13 -11.90 7.80
N TRP A 50 -6.84 -11.52 9.04
CA TRP A 50 -6.10 -10.29 9.33
C TRP A 50 -4.66 -10.37 8.82
N TRP A 51 -4.05 -11.53 8.92
CA TRP A 51 -2.70 -11.75 8.39
C TRP A 51 -2.67 -11.58 6.87
N ASP A 52 -3.66 -12.16 6.17
CA ASP A 52 -3.82 -11.99 4.73
C ASP A 52 -4.00 -10.53 4.35
N THR A 53 -4.85 -9.82 5.09
CA THR A 53 -5.07 -8.40 4.88
C THR A 53 -3.78 -7.61 5.01
N LEU A 54 -2.98 -7.93 6.02
CA LEU A 54 -1.68 -7.29 6.24
C LEU A 54 -0.73 -7.54 5.06
N GLN A 55 -0.62 -8.79 4.62
CA GLN A 55 0.27 -9.16 3.52
C GLN A 55 -0.09 -8.45 2.22
N HIS A 56 -1.36 -8.45 1.86
CA HIS A 56 -1.81 -7.84 0.61
C HIS A 56 -1.95 -6.32 0.72
N GLY A 57 -2.16 -5.81 1.92
CA GLY A 57 -2.28 -4.38 2.17
C GLY A 57 -0.96 -3.66 2.43
N ALA A 58 0.08 -4.37 2.88
CA ALA A 58 1.34 -3.75 3.25
C ALA A 58 2.00 -2.95 2.12
N PRO A 59 2.10 -3.48 0.87
CA PRO A 59 2.68 -2.68 -0.22
C PRO A 59 1.93 -1.38 -0.46
N TRP A 60 0.60 -1.41 -0.38
CA TRP A 60 -0.23 -0.23 -0.55
C TRP A 60 -0.02 0.78 0.58
N ALA A 61 0.14 0.28 1.81
CA ALA A 61 0.44 1.13 2.97
C ALA A 61 1.79 1.81 2.82
N PHE A 62 2.82 1.09 2.35
CA PHE A 62 4.13 1.68 2.08
C PHE A 62 4.06 2.73 0.98
N LEU A 63 3.32 2.47 -0.09
CA LEU A 63 3.15 3.43 -1.18
C LEU A 63 2.52 4.72 -0.65
N LEU A 64 1.44 4.61 0.12
CA LEU A 64 0.77 5.75 0.72
C LEU A 64 1.70 6.52 1.65
N PHE A 65 2.45 5.81 2.49
CA PHE A 65 3.40 6.44 3.41
C PHE A 65 4.46 7.24 2.65
N PHE A 66 5.04 6.66 1.59
CA PHE A 66 6.06 7.34 0.79
C PHE A 66 5.49 8.59 0.11
N LEU A 67 4.29 8.47 -0.45
CA LEU A 67 3.64 9.61 -1.11
C LEU A 67 3.37 10.75 -0.13
N LEU A 68 2.82 10.43 1.03
CA LEU A 68 2.51 11.43 2.05
C LEU A 68 3.78 12.09 2.59
N ASN A 69 4.79 11.29 2.88
CA ASN A 69 6.05 11.77 3.43
C ASN A 69 6.80 12.67 2.42
N ASP A 70 6.88 12.23 1.17
CA ASP A 70 7.58 12.97 0.13
C ASP A 70 6.83 14.25 -0.25
N THR A 71 5.51 14.20 -0.29
CA THR A 71 4.67 15.38 -0.54
C THR A 71 4.86 16.41 0.57
N ARG A 72 4.88 15.96 1.82
CA ARG A 72 5.12 16.85 2.97
C ARG A 72 6.46 17.55 2.85
N LYS A 73 7.52 16.79 2.52
CA LYS A 73 8.86 17.35 2.35
C LYS A 73 8.91 18.37 1.22
N TRP A 74 8.22 18.08 0.11
CA TRP A 74 8.15 18.98 -1.03
C TRP A 74 7.47 20.28 -0.67
N LEU A 75 6.35 20.22 0.07
CA LEU A 75 5.64 21.40 0.52
C LEU A 75 6.47 22.27 1.45
N PHE A 76 7.21 21.66 2.37
CA PHE A 76 8.11 22.40 3.26
C PHE A 76 9.18 23.13 2.48
N ARG A 77 9.79 22.50 1.49
CA ARG A 77 10.81 23.13 0.65
C ARG A 77 10.21 24.28 -0.16
N ARG A 78 9.02 24.09 -0.70
CA ARG A 78 8.33 25.11 -1.51
C ARG A 78 8.03 26.36 -0.69
N ASN A 79 7.71 26.19 0.59
CA ASN A 79 7.37 27.31 1.48
C ASN A 79 8.61 27.97 2.09
N GLY A 80 9.79 27.67 1.60
CA GLY A 80 11.02 28.29 2.05
C GLY A 80 11.55 27.74 3.38
N ALA A 81 11.07 26.62 3.80
CA ALA A 81 11.52 25.98 5.04
C ALA A 81 12.71 25.05 4.81
#